data_e3b2682ba95ad4b3c43a1f7b38eb695c
#
_entry.id   e3b2682ba95ad4b3c43a1f7b38eb695c
#
_cell.length_a   1.000
_cell.length_b   1.000
_cell.length_c   1.000
_cell.angle_alpha   90.00
_cell.angle_beta   90.00
_cell.angle_gamma   90.00
#
_symmetry.space_group_name_H-M   'P 1'
#
loop_
_entity.id
_entity.type
_entity.pdbx_description
1 polymer ?
#
loop_
_entity_poly.entity_id
_entity_poly.type
_entity_poly.pdbx_seq_one_letter_code
_entity_poly.pdbx_strand_id
1 'polypeptide(L)'
;MTKQLQVALNDKAWARWLALFLIASMMFFAYMFVDVMSPLQALVETTRGWSPDAFGYYAGAEYILNVFGFLIVAGIILDKMGVRFTGTLSAGLMVIGASIKFYAVSPWFMGTGVEEWLGSWWTAMPGSAKLAAFGFMIFGCGCEMAGITVSKAIAKWFEGKEMALAMGLEMAIARLGVFAIFSMSPRLSTSGWFGLVDPNVVVPVGFCAALLVIGLLNYLVFCVFDTRLDHDLAKNRAAGNEPAEEEFKMSDVGIIFRSRLFWIVALLCVLYYSAIFPFQRYAANMLQCTLHIDATTASDIFRWFPMGAMVLTPFLGYFLDRVGKGATMLIVGAILMIVCHLTFALVLPLAPSMALAFSAIVVLGVSFSLVPAALWPSVPKIMDARYLGSAYSLIFWIQNIGLALFPILIGNVLTATNKGVTDPMDYNYTWPMLLFACLGVLALLMALYLKVLDSKKHYGLEGPNIKPTAAEEDAEVQSNF
;
A
#
# COMPACT_ATOMS: atom_id res chain seq x y z
N MET A 1 41.98 6.04 -30.83
CA MET A 1 40.87 7.01 -30.81
C MET A 1 39.94 6.63 -29.67
N THR A 2 40.08 7.25 -28.53
CA THR A 2 39.16 7.11 -27.37
C THR A 2 37.83 7.70 -27.81
N LYS A 3 36.80 6.83 -28.10
CA LYS A 3 35.43 7.28 -28.27
C LYS A 3 35.01 7.97 -26.97
N GLN A 4 34.80 9.28 -27.00
CA GLN A 4 34.19 10.00 -25.91
C GLN A 4 32.80 9.36 -25.64
N LEU A 5 32.63 8.76 -24.47
CA LEU A 5 31.34 8.30 -24.00
C LEU A 5 30.39 9.52 -24.00
N GLN A 6 29.30 9.45 -24.76
CA GLN A 6 28.29 10.49 -24.72
C GLN A 6 27.62 10.44 -23.35
N VAL A 7 27.47 11.58 -22.69
CA VAL A 7 26.77 11.72 -21.41
C VAL A 7 25.33 11.27 -21.61
N ALA A 8 24.95 10.13 -21.02
CA ALA A 8 23.60 9.60 -21.10
C ALA A 8 22.60 10.53 -20.38
N LEU A 9 21.32 10.44 -20.76
CA LEU A 9 20.31 11.32 -20.20
C LEU A 9 20.17 11.16 -18.68
N ASN A 10 20.33 9.95 -18.16
CA ASN A 10 20.31 9.65 -16.73
C ASN A 10 21.56 10.15 -15.97
N ASP A 11 22.63 10.58 -16.64
CA ASP A 11 23.76 11.26 -16.00
C ASP A 11 23.43 12.70 -15.61
N LYS A 12 22.45 13.31 -16.26
CA LYS A 12 21.98 14.66 -15.95
C LYS A 12 21.02 14.62 -14.75
N ALA A 13 21.41 15.23 -13.63
CA ALA A 13 20.59 15.23 -12.40
C ALA A 13 19.16 15.71 -12.64
N TRP A 14 18.96 16.82 -13.36
CA TRP A 14 17.63 17.34 -13.64
C TRP A 14 16.71 16.32 -14.36
N ALA A 15 17.28 15.53 -15.29
CA ALA A 15 16.51 14.55 -16.06
C ALA A 15 16.09 13.35 -15.19
N ARG A 16 16.98 12.86 -14.31
CA ARG A 16 16.68 11.80 -13.35
C ARG A 16 15.55 12.21 -12.41
N TRP A 17 15.69 13.40 -11.81
CA TRP A 17 14.70 13.88 -10.84
C TRP A 17 13.37 14.23 -11.50
N LEU A 18 13.37 14.72 -12.75
CA LEU A 18 12.15 14.91 -13.53
C LEU A 18 11.48 13.55 -13.84
N ALA A 19 12.25 12.55 -14.27
CA ALA A 19 11.73 11.20 -14.51
C ALA A 19 11.10 10.63 -13.24
N LEU A 20 11.76 10.76 -12.08
CA LEU A 20 11.20 10.36 -10.79
C LEU A 20 9.89 11.10 -10.48
N PHE A 21 9.85 12.42 -10.66
CA PHE A 21 8.64 13.21 -10.43
C PHE A 21 7.47 12.73 -11.30
N LEU A 22 7.70 12.46 -12.57
CA LEU A 22 6.68 12.01 -13.51
C LEU A 22 6.09 10.65 -13.11
N ILE A 23 6.94 9.67 -12.75
CA ILE A 23 6.47 8.35 -12.34
C ILE A 23 5.87 8.37 -10.92
N ALA A 24 6.45 9.12 -9.99
CA ALA A 24 5.95 9.23 -8.63
C ALA A 24 4.60 9.98 -8.57
N SER A 25 4.35 10.94 -9.47
CA SER A 25 3.05 11.61 -9.56
C SER A 25 1.92 10.64 -9.92
N MET A 26 2.17 9.65 -10.76
CA MET A 26 1.20 8.59 -11.06
C MET A 26 0.86 7.80 -9.80
N MET A 27 1.85 7.41 -9.00
CA MET A 27 1.63 6.69 -7.74
C MET A 27 0.93 7.57 -6.70
N PHE A 28 1.26 8.86 -6.62
CA PHE A 28 0.55 9.81 -5.76
C PHE A 28 -0.95 9.83 -6.04
N PHE A 29 -1.34 9.95 -7.31
CA PHE A 29 -2.75 9.96 -7.71
C PHE A 29 -3.42 8.59 -7.55
N ALA A 30 -2.68 7.49 -7.76
CA ALA A 30 -3.18 6.15 -7.50
C ALA A 30 -3.53 5.96 -6.02
N TYR A 31 -2.65 6.33 -5.11
CA TYR A 31 -2.90 6.22 -3.67
C TYR A 31 -4.00 7.18 -3.18
N MET A 32 -4.17 8.36 -3.80
CA MET A 32 -5.36 9.18 -3.55
C MET A 32 -6.65 8.43 -3.93
N PHE A 33 -6.69 7.80 -5.11
CA PHE A 33 -7.88 7.09 -5.58
C PHE A 33 -8.19 5.83 -4.76
N VAL A 34 -7.16 5.14 -4.28
CA VAL A 34 -7.28 3.97 -3.40
C VAL A 34 -8.18 4.30 -2.20
N ASP A 35 -7.94 5.41 -1.53
CA ASP A 35 -8.58 5.76 -0.26
C ASP A 35 -9.68 6.81 -0.36
N VAL A 36 -10.06 7.25 -1.57
CA VAL A 36 -11.05 8.33 -1.76
C VAL A 36 -12.40 8.08 -1.09
N MET A 37 -12.83 6.80 -1.02
CA MET A 37 -14.10 6.41 -0.41
C MET A 37 -13.98 6.10 1.10
N SER A 38 -12.78 5.91 1.63
CA SER A 38 -12.55 5.51 3.02
C SER A 38 -13.18 6.48 4.05
N PRO A 39 -13.05 7.83 3.88
CA PRO A 39 -13.71 8.77 4.78
C PRO A 39 -15.22 8.93 4.52
N LEU A 40 -15.76 8.37 3.45
CA LEU A 40 -17.13 8.59 2.99
C LEU A 40 -18.04 7.38 3.21
N GLN A 41 -17.66 6.42 4.06
CA GLN A 41 -18.42 5.19 4.25
C GLN A 41 -19.88 5.46 4.66
N ALA A 42 -20.11 6.26 5.71
CA ALA A 42 -21.45 6.61 6.15
C ALA A 42 -22.26 7.36 5.06
N LEU A 43 -21.58 8.22 4.28
CA LEU A 43 -22.21 8.96 3.20
C LEU A 43 -22.64 8.02 2.04
N VAL A 44 -21.81 7.06 1.67
CA VAL A 44 -22.17 6.12 0.60
C VAL A 44 -23.24 5.15 1.05
N GLU A 45 -23.27 4.81 2.33
CA GLU A 45 -24.35 4.01 2.93
C GLU A 45 -25.69 4.75 2.85
N THR A 46 -25.75 5.98 3.30
CA THR A 46 -26.98 6.79 3.30
C THR A 46 -27.43 7.19 1.90
N THR A 47 -26.52 7.45 0.95
CA THR A 47 -26.85 7.95 -0.39
C THR A 47 -26.96 6.85 -1.45
N ARG A 48 -26.33 5.69 -1.25
CA ARG A 48 -26.25 4.58 -2.22
C ARG A 48 -26.68 3.23 -1.63
N GLY A 49 -27.03 3.17 -0.35
CA GLY A 49 -27.44 1.94 0.32
C GLY A 49 -26.33 0.91 0.48
N TRP A 50 -25.05 1.32 0.51
CA TRP A 50 -23.95 0.39 0.71
C TRP A 50 -23.80 0.09 2.21
N SER A 51 -24.33 -1.04 2.64
CA SER A 51 -24.10 -1.57 3.99
C SER A 51 -22.60 -1.80 4.26
N PRO A 52 -22.18 -1.93 5.54
CA PRO A 52 -20.78 -2.14 5.87
C PRO A 52 -20.14 -3.37 5.22
N ASP A 53 -20.90 -4.46 5.05
CA ASP A 53 -20.46 -5.65 4.32
C ASP A 53 -20.31 -5.38 2.82
N ALA A 54 -21.23 -4.64 2.18
CA ALA A 54 -21.10 -4.21 0.79
C ALA A 54 -19.87 -3.33 0.59
N PHE A 55 -19.59 -2.43 1.54
CA PHE A 55 -18.36 -1.62 1.53
C PHE A 55 -17.11 -2.51 1.70
N GLY A 56 -17.15 -3.53 2.53
CA GLY A 56 -16.08 -4.51 2.70
C GLY A 56 -15.78 -5.30 1.43
N TYR A 57 -16.83 -5.80 0.74
CA TYR A 57 -16.67 -6.46 -0.56
C TYR A 57 -16.08 -5.53 -1.62
N TYR A 58 -16.54 -4.27 -1.66
CA TYR A 58 -15.96 -3.26 -2.54
C TYR A 58 -14.48 -3.01 -2.20
N ALA A 59 -14.12 -2.84 -0.94
CA ALA A 59 -12.75 -2.54 -0.52
C ALA A 59 -11.79 -3.72 -0.78
N GLY A 60 -12.25 -4.96 -0.55
CA GLY A 60 -11.48 -6.17 -0.85
C GLY A 60 -11.30 -6.44 -2.35
N ALA A 61 -12.21 -5.94 -3.19
CA ALA A 61 -12.17 -6.16 -4.63
C ALA A 61 -10.89 -5.64 -5.30
N GLU A 62 -10.27 -4.59 -4.75
CA GLU A 62 -8.99 -4.05 -5.23
C GLU A 62 -7.92 -5.13 -5.43
N TYR A 63 -7.89 -6.12 -4.53
CA TYR A 63 -6.84 -7.14 -4.50
C TYR A 63 -7.24 -8.49 -5.11
N ILE A 64 -8.51 -8.69 -5.45
CA ILE A 64 -9.05 -10.01 -5.86
C ILE A 64 -8.30 -10.60 -7.07
N LEU A 65 -8.09 -9.83 -8.14
CA LEU A 65 -7.40 -10.36 -9.32
C LEU A 65 -5.92 -10.66 -9.05
N ASN A 66 -5.29 -9.91 -8.14
CA ASN A 66 -3.91 -10.18 -7.73
C ASN A 66 -3.81 -11.51 -6.96
N VAL A 67 -4.83 -11.85 -6.15
CA VAL A 67 -4.95 -13.17 -5.49
C VAL A 67 -5.01 -14.29 -6.52
N PHE A 68 -5.69 -14.09 -7.64
CA PHE A 68 -5.74 -15.06 -8.75
C PHE A 68 -4.51 -15.05 -9.67
N GLY A 69 -3.43 -14.40 -9.28
CA GLY A 69 -2.14 -14.48 -9.96
C GLY A 69 -1.88 -13.39 -10.98
N PHE A 70 -2.72 -12.35 -11.08
CA PHE A 70 -2.51 -11.25 -12.02
C PHE A 70 -1.15 -10.54 -11.80
N LEU A 71 -0.69 -10.44 -10.55
CA LEU A 71 0.61 -9.85 -10.23
C LEU A 71 1.78 -10.62 -10.87
N ILE A 72 1.68 -11.96 -10.98
CA ILE A 72 2.67 -12.79 -11.68
C ILE A 72 2.65 -12.49 -13.19
N VAL A 73 1.45 -12.38 -13.76
CA VAL A 73 1.29 -12.00 -15.18
C VAL A 73 1.86 -10.61 -15.43
N ALA A 74 1.63 -9.66 -14.52
CA ALA A 74 2.18 -8.32 -14.58
C ALA A 74 3.72 -8.30 -14.59
N GLY A 75 4.35 -9.12 -13.76
CA GLY A 75 5.81 -9.32 -13.77
C GLY A 75 6.32 -9.85 -15.11
N ILE A 76 5.68 -10.88 -15.68
CA ILE A 76 6.02 -11.44 -17.00
C ILE A 76 5.88 -10.38 -18.10
N ILE A 77 4.80 -9.58 -18.06
CA ILE A 77 4.60 -8.47 -19.02
C ILE A 77 5.74 -7.46 -18.89
N LEU A 78 6.10 -7.09 -17.64
CA LEU A 78 7.17 -6.13 -17.36
C LEU A 78 8.53 -6.61 -17.90
N ASP A 79 8.84 -7.89 -17.75
CA ASP A 79 10.12 -8.46 -18.22
C ASP A 79 10.17 -8.56 -19.75
N LYS A 80 9.06 -8.93 -20.39
CA LYS A 80 9.02 -9.10 -21.86
C LYS A 80 8.82 -7.78 -22.62
N MET A 81 8.01 -6.88 -22.09
CA MET A 81 7.57 -5.67 -22.80
C MET A 81 8.22 -4.39 -22.28
N GLY A 82 8.91 -4.48 -21.13
CA GLY A 82 9.64 -3.38 -20.51
C GLY A 82 8.74 -2.34 -19.83
N VAL A 83 9.40 -1.36 -19.18
CA VAL A 83 8.75 -0.38 -18.30
C VAL A 83 7.77 0.54 -19.04
N ARG A 84 8.02 0.89 -20.29
CA ARG A 84 7.16 1.82 -21.06
C ARG A 84 5.79 1.21 -21.32
N PHE A 85 5.74 0.02 -21.90
CA PHE A 85 4.49 -0.66 -22.21
C PHE A 85 3.72 -0.99 -20.94
N THR A 86 4.39 -1.63 -19.98
CA THR A 86 3.77 -2.10 -18.75
C THR A 86 3.21 -0.94 -17.92
N GLY A 87 3.95 0.15 -17.78
CA GLY A 87 3.47 1.29 -17.03
C GLY A 87 2.36 2.08 -17.75
N THR A 88 2.38 2.16 -19.09
CA THR A 88 1.27 2.74 -19.84
C THR A 88 0.00 1.89 -19.72
N LEU A 89 0.14 0.56 -19.79
CA LEU A 89 -0.97 -0.38 -19.57
C LEU A 89 -1.52 -0.24 -18.14
N SER A 90 -0.64 -0.21 -17.15
CA SER A 90 -0.96 -0.02 -15.73
C SER A 90 -1.75 1.27 -15.51
N ALA A 91 -1.24 2.41 -15.99
CA ALA A 91 -1.92 3.71 -15.89
C ALA A 91 -3.28 3.70 -16.62
N GLY A 92 -3.34 3.04 -17.77
CA GLY A 92 -4.59 2.85 -18.52
C GLY A 92 -5.63 2.04 -17.76
N LEU A 93 -5.22 0.92 -17.15
CA LEU A 93 -6.10 0.09 -16.29
C LEU A 93 -6.61 0.90 -15.09
N MET A 94 -5.75 1.70 -14.45
CA MET A 94 -6.17 2.57 -13.36
C MET A 94 -7.22 3.59 -13.80
N VAL A 95 -7.03 4.25 -14.94
CA VAL A 95 -7.99 5.21 -15.48
C VAL A 95 -9.32 4.55 -15.85
N ILE A 96 -9.28 3.38 -16.50
CA ILE A 96 -10.49 2.62 -16.87
C ILE A 96 -11.24 2.20 -15.60
N GLY A 97 -10.56 1.59 -14.63
CA GLY A 97 -11.17 1.16 -13.37
C GLY A 97 -11.77 2.33 -12.59
N ALA A 98 -11.06 3.46 -12.55
CA ALA A 98 -11.54 4.68 -11.90
C ALA A 98 -12.78 5.28 -12.62
N SER A 99 -12.81 5.25 -13.94
CA SER A 99 -13.95 5.72 -14.73
C SER A 99 -15.19 4.85 -14.50
N ILE A 100 -15.02 3.54 -14.41
CA ILE A 100 -16.12 2.60 -14.08
C ILE A 100 -16.65 2.88 -12.67
N LYS A 101 -15.77 3.05 -11.67
CA LYS A 101 -16.15 3.38 -10.30
C LYS A 101 -16.86 4.74 -10.23
N PHE A 102 -16.35 5.75 -10.93
CA PHE A 102 -16.99 7.05 -11.01
C PHE A 102 -18.41 6.95 -11.59
N TYR A 103 -18.57 6.22 -12.69
CA TYR A 103 -19.90 5.99 -13.28
C TYR A 103 -20.83 5.25 -12.33
N ALA A 104 -20.34 4.22 -11.64
CA ALA A 104 -21.12 3.41 -10.70
C ALA A 104 -21.72 4.21 -9.53
N VAL A 105 -21.00 5.24 -9.03
CA VAL A 105 -21.49 6.09 -7.94
C VAL A 105 -22.24 7.33 -8.44
N SER A 106 -22.27 7.57 -9.75
CA SER A 106 -22.90 8.74 -10.34
C SER A 106 -24.43 8.64 -10.39
N PRO A 107 -25.15 9.78 -10.45
CA PRO A 107 -26.59 9.77 -10.65
C PRO A 107 -27.01 9.16 -12.01
N TRP A 108 -26.14 9.17 -13.00
CA TRP A 108 -26.43 8.64 -14.34
C TRP A 108 -26.54 7.11 -14.37
N PHE A 109 -25.97 6.42 -13.41
CA PHE A 109 -26.09 4.97 -13.26
C PHE A 109 -27.35 4.56 -12.48
N MET A 110 -27.81 5.43 -11.56
CA MET A 110 -28.96 5.16 -10.69
C MET A 110 -30.26 5.03 -11.49
N GLY A 111 -31.03 3.98 -11.22
CA GLY A 111 -32.29 3.67 -11.89
C GLY A 111 -32.15 3.15 -13.34
N THR A 112 -30.92 2.79 -13.76
CA THR A 112 -30.73 2.12 -15.04
C THR A 112 -31.09 0.63 -14.98
N GLY A 113 -31.54 0.04 -16.08
CA GLY A 113 -31.78 -1.41 -16.12
C GLY A 113 -30.55 -2.27 -15.80
N VAL A 114 -29.34 -1.71 -16.01
CA VAL A 114 -28.08 -2.40 -15.61
C VAL A 114 -27.92 -2.40 -14.10
N GLU A 115 -28.25 -1.32 -13.41
CA GLU A 115 -28.21 -1.29 -11.94
C GLU A 115 -29.23 -2.28 -11.36
N GLU A 116 -30.46 -2.30 -11.87
CA GLU A 116 -31.50 -3.23 -11.45
C GLU A 116 -31.09 -4.69 -11.68
N TRP A 117 -30.55 -4.99 -12.86
CA TRP A 117 -30.02 -6.33 -13.16
C TRP A 117 -28.88 -6.73 -12.22
N LEU A 118 -27.90 -5.86 -12.01
CA LEU A 118 -26.84 -6.12 -11.05
C LEU A 118 -27.37 -6.29 -9.62
N GLY A 119 -28.39 -5.53 -9.23
CA GLY A 119 -29.04 -5.62 -7.91
C GLY A 119 -29.87 -6.89 -7.71
N SER A 120 -30.34 -7.54 -8.78
CA SER A 120 -31.27 -8.67 -8.72
C SER A 120 -30.65 -9.98 -8.19
N TRP A 121 -29.34 -10.15 -8.32
CA TRP A 121 -28.62 -11.32 -7.81
C TRP A 121 -27.66 -10.91 -6.70
N TRP A 122 -27.43 -11.79 -5.70
CA TRP A 122 -26.58 -11.52 -4.53
C TRP A 122 -26.91 -10.16 -3.87
N THR A 123 -28.07 -10.11 -3.25
CA THR A 123 -28.70 -8.89 -2.71
C THR A 123 -27.95 -8.25 -1.54
N ALA A 124 -26.94 -8.93 -0.96
CA ALA A 124 -26.05 -8.34 0.04
C ALA A 124 -25.25 -7.13 -0.49
N MET A 125 -25.20 -6.96 -1.82
CA MET A 125 -24.41 -5.90 -2.45
C MET A 125 -25.27 -5.19 -3.51
N PRO A 126 -25.55 -3.88 -3.36
CA PRO A 126 -26.29 -3.10 -4.36
C PRO A 126 -25.63 -3.10 -5.74
N GLY A 127 -26.38 -2.86 -6.80
CA GLY A 127 -25.90 -2.82 -8.18
C GLY A 127 -24.75 -1.82 -8.37
N SER A 128 -24.87 -0.63 -7.78
CA SER A 128 -23.82 0.40 -7.79
C SER A 128 -22.54 -0.07 -7.09
N ALA A 129 -22.65 -0.78 -5.98
CA ALA A 129 -21.50 -1.32 -5.27
C ALA A 129 -20.77 -2.41 -6.06
N LYS A 130 -21.51 -3.29 -6.78
CA LYS A 130 -20.92 -4.32 -7.64
C LYS A 130 -20.16 -3.73 -8.81
N LEU A 131 -20.74 -2.73 -9.48
CA LEU A 131 -20.07 -2.07 -10.59
C LEU A 131 -18.84 -1.28 -10.11
N ALA A 132 -18.94 -0.61 -8.96
CA ALA A 132 -17.81 0.08 -8.34
C ALA A 132 -16.69 -0.89 -7.93
N ALA A 133 -17.04 -2.06 -7.36
CA ALA A 133 -16.10 -3.12 -7.02
C ALA A 133 -15.40 -3.67 -8.27
N PHE A 134 -16.14 -3.89 -9.36
CA PHE A 134 -15.56 -4.30 -10.63
C PHE A 134 -14.56 -3.28 -11.17
N GLY A 135 -14.92 -1.99 -11.14
CA GLY A 135 -13.99 -0.92 -11.51
C GLY A 135 -12.77 -0.87 -10.60
N PHE A 136 -12.97 -1.07 -9.28
CA PHE A 136 -11.88 -1.04 -8.31
C PHE A 136 -10.94 -2.26 -8.44
N MET A 137 -11.46 -3.39 -8.86
CA MET A 137 -10.69 -4.60 -9.19
C MET A 137 -9.76 -4.37 -10.39
N ILE A 138 -10.25 -3.72 -11.46
CA ILE A 138 -9.43 -3.34 -12.61
C ILE A 138 -8.38 -2.31 -12.22
N PHE A 139 -8.77 -1.30 -11.44
CA PHE A 139 -7.85 -0.30 -10.89
C PHE A 139 -6.74 -0.95 -10.06
N GLY A 140 -7.08 -1.90 -9.16
CA GLY A 140 -6.13 -2.60 -8.31
C GLY A 140 -5.08 -3.37 -9.11
N CYS A 141 -5.47 -4.04 -10.20
CA CYS A 141 -4.52 -4.65 -11.13
C CYS A 141 -3.53 -3.63 -11.70
N GLY A 142 -4.05 -2.46 -12.14
CA GLY A 142 -3.21 -1.38 -12.61
C GLY A 142 -2.28 -0.84 -11.53
N CYS A 143 -2.77 -0.66 -10.32
CA CYS A 143 -2.01 -0.10 -9.19
C CYS A 143 -0.83 -1.01 -8.77
N GLU A 144 -1.08 -2.30 -8.62
CA GLU A 144 -0.03 -3.27 -8.28
C GLU A 144 1.00 -3.43 -9.41
N MET A 145 0.53 -3.47 -10.67
CA MET A 145 1.42 -3.46 -11.84
C MET A 145 2.26 -2.17 -11.90
N ALA A 146 1.69 -1.01 -11.52
CA ALA A 146 2.42 0.25 -11.44
C ALA A 146 3.56 0.17 -10.43
N GLY A 147 3.32 -0.38 -9.24
CA GLY A 147 4.31 -0.48 -8.17
C GLY A 147 5.58 -1.20 -8.62
N ILE A 148 5.45 -2.39 -9.24
CA ILE A 148 6.62 -3.13 -9.75
C ILE A 148 7.30 -2.42 -10.93
N THR A 149 6.51 -1.77 -11.79
CA THR A 149 7.05 -1.06 -12.97
C THR A 149 7.83 0.19 -12.57
N VAL A 150 7.31 0.95 -11.62
CA VAL A 150 7.95 2.17 -11.09
C VAL A 150 9.27 1.81 -10.40
N SER A 151 9.30 0.75 -9.61
CA SER A 151 10.52 0.25 -8.98
C SER A 151 11.59 -0.10 -10.01
N LYS A 152 11.23 -0.81 -11.08
CA LYS A 152 12.15 -1.15 -12.19
C LYS A 152 12.61 0.08 -12.97
N ALA A 153 11.71 1.06 -13.19
CA ALA A 153 12.06 2.32 -13.84
C ALA A 153 13.05 3.15 -13.00
N ILE A 154 12.85 3.23 -11.67
CA ILE A 154 13.79 3.92 -10.76
C ILE A 154 15.14 3.21 -10.78
N ALA A 155 15.18 1.88 -10.69
CA ALA A 155 16.42 1.12 -10.77
C ALA A 155 17.20 1.45 -12.05
N LYS A 156 16.55 1.48 -13.21
CA LYS A 156 17.15 1.84 -14.51
C LYS A 156 17.71 3.27 -14.55
N TRP A 157 16.94 4.25 -14.04
CA TRP A 157 17.30 5.66 -14.13
C TRP A 157 18.35 6.10 -13.10
N PHE A 158 18.41 5.41 -11.96
CA PHE A 158 19.29 5.73 -10.84
C PHE A 158 20.39 4.67 -10.60
N GLU A 159 20.65 3.81 -11.57
CA GLU A 159 21.73 2.83 -11.50
C GLU A 159 23.10 3.51 -11.25
N GLY A 160 23.81 3.03 -10.22
CA GLY A 160 25.09 3.62 -9.79
C GLY A 160 24.99 5.05 -9.22
N LYS A 161 23.79 5.51 -8.84
CA LYS A 161 23.50 6.85 -8.34
C LYS A 161 22.64 6.77 -7.08
N GLU A 162 21.83 7.82 -6.79
CA GLU A 162 21.04 7.96 -5.56
C GLU A 162 19.77 7.07 -5.56
N MET A 163 19.87 5.78 -5.92
CA MET A 163 18.72 4.87 -6.11
C MET A 163 17.89 4.69 -4.84
N ALA A 164 18.53 4.50 -3.69
CA ALA A 164 17.82 4.33 -2.41
C ALA A 164 17.02 5.59 -2.04
N LEU A 165 17.59 6.77 -2.26
CA LEU A 165 16.90 8.05 -2.05
C LEU A 165 15.70 8.20 -2.99
N ALA A 166 15.86 7.83 -4.27
CA ALA A 166 14.80 7.92 -5.26
C ALA A 166 13.63 6.98 -4.92
N MET A 167 13.90 5.73 -4.53
CA MET A 167 12.88 4.79 -4.07
C MET A 167 12.18 5.27 -2.79
N GLY A 168 12.95 5.79 -1.83
CA GLY A 168 12.39 6.34 -0.60
C GLY A 168 11.49 7.56 -0.85
N LEU A 169 11.87 8.45 -1.76
CA LEU A 169 11.05 9.61 -2.14
C LEU A 169 9.78 9.21 -2.89
N GLU A 170 9.84 8.23 -3.78
CA GLU A 170 8.66 7.70 -4.45
C GLU A 170 7.64 7.17 -3.44
N MET A 171 8.07 6.33 -2.51
CA MET A 171 7.22 5.81 -1.43
C MET A 171 6.65 6.93 -0.54
N ALA A 172 7.46 7.95 -0.23
CA ALA A 172 7.01 9.11 0.54
C ALA A 172 5.92 9.90 -0.21
N ILE A 173 6.10 10.12 -1.51
CA ILE A 173 5.12 10.81 -2.37
C ILE A 173 3.82 10.02 -2.45
N ALA A 174 3.87 8.69 -2.57
CA ALA A 174 2.70 7.84 -2.53
C ALA A 174 1.93 7.98 -1.18
N ARG A 175 2.63 7.97 -0.04
CA ARG A 175 2.03 8.19 1.29
C ARG A 175 1.45 9.59 1.45
N LEU A 176 2.07 10.59 0.84
CA LEU A 176 1.52 11.95 0.79
C LEU A 176 0.19 11.99 0.02
N GLY A 177 -0.01 11.13 -0.99
CA GLY A 177 -1.29 10.95 -1.67
C GLY A 177 -2.39 10.50 -0.71
N VAL A 178 -2.10 9.54 0.17
CA VAL A 178 -3.04 9.10 1.21
C VAL A 178 -3.36 10.24 2.19
N PHE A 179 -2.35 10.96 2.68
CA PHE A 179 -2.55 12.14 3.52
C PHE A 179 -3.45 13.18 2.85
N ALA A 180 -3.20 13.48 1.58
CA ALA A 180 -3.95 14.46 0.82
C ALA A 180 -5.42 14.07 0.68
N ILE A 181 -5.72 12.80 0.33
CA ILE A 181 -7.09 12.39 0.09
C ILE A 181 -7.93 12.34 1.36
N PHE A 182 -7.38 11.92 2.49
CA PHE A 182 -8.10 12.00 3.77
C PHE A 182 -8.41 13.46 4.15
N SER A 183 -7.55 14.39 3.76
CA SER A 183 -7.81 15.85 3.94
C SER A 183 -8.88 16.38 2.98
N MET A 184 -8.89 15.90 1.74
CA MET A 184 -9.67 16.49 0.64
C MET A 184 -11.02 15.82 0.43
N SER A 185 -11.13 14.51 0.59
CA SER A 185 -12.33 13.75 0.20
C SER A 185 -13.60 14.22 0.89
N PRO A 186 -13.65 14.42 2.23
CA PRO A 186 -14.86 14.93 2.88
C PRO A 186 -15.20 16.37 2.46
N ARG A 187 -14.19 17.22 2.24
CA ARG A 187 -14.39 18.61 1.78
C ARG A 187 -14.89 18.68 0.34
N LEU A 188 -14.41 17.79 -0.52
CA LEU A 188 -14.90 17.66 -1.90
C LEU A 188 -16.33 17.16 -1.95
N SER A 189 -16.75 16.31 -1.00
CA SER A 189 -18.14 15.80 -0.95
C SER A 189 -19.18 16.88 -0.66
N THR A 190 -18.76 18.02 -0.11
CA THR A 190 -19.61 19.17 0.25
C THR A 190 -19.26 20.43 -0.53
N SER A 191 -18.62 20.29 -1.70
CA SER A 191 -18.04 21.43 -2.42
C SER A 191 -19.02 22.17 -3.36
N GLY A 192 -20.21 21.61 -3.60
CA GLY A 192 -21.18 22.17 -4.54
C GLY A 192 -20.77 22.08 -6.03
N TRP A 193 -19.69 21.37 -6.34
CA TRP A 193 -19.20 21.25 -7.71
C TRP A 193 -20.18 20.46 -8.58
N PHE A 194 -20.22 20.80 -9.85
CA PHE A 194 -21.09 20.20 -10.88
C PHE A 194 -22.59 20.33 -10.64
N GLY A 195 -23.04 21.21 -9.72
CA GLY A 195 -24.46 21.40 -9.43
C GLY A 195 -25.15 20.18 -8.83
N LEU A 196 -24.40 19.25 -8.24
CA LEU A 196 -24.92 18.08 -7.54
C LEU A 196 -25.39 18.47 -6.14
N VAL A 197 -26.38 17.75 -5.64
CA VAL A 197 -26.87 17.92 -4.25
C VAL A 197 -25.80 17.43 -3.29
N ASP A 198 -25.38 18.28 -2.39
CA ASP A 198 -24.40 17.96 -1.35
C ASP A 198 -25.08 17.44 -0.06
N PRO A 199 -24.42 16.58 0.70
CA PRO A 199 -23.13 15.94 0.40
C PRO A 199 -23.24 14.81 -0.63
N ASN A 200 -22.20 14.64 -1.46
CA ASN A 200 -22.17 13.58 -2.48
C ASN A 200 -20.81 12.88 -2.59
N VAL A 201 -20.83 11.63 -3.04
CA VAL A 201 -19.61 10.82 -3.26
C VAL A 201 -19.03 10.96 -4.66
N VAL A 202 -19.75 11.58 -5.56
CA VAL A 202 -19.42 11.66 -7.00
C VAL A 202 -18.25 12.58 -7.25
N VAL A 203 -18.26 13.76 -6.60
CA VAL A 203 -17.22 14.78 -6.78
C VAL A 203 -15.84 14.29 -6.33
N PRO A 204 -15.65 13.72 -5.12
CA PRO A 204 -14.35 13.19 -4.72
C PRO A 204 -13.81 12.11 -5.64
N VAL A 205 -14.67 11.16 -6.04
CA VAL A 205 -14.27 10.06 -6.92
C VAL A 205 -13.93 10.58 -8.32
N GLY A 206 -14.74 11.49 -8.87
CA GLY A 206 -14.50 12.11 -10.19
C GLY A 206 -13.22 12.96 -10.20
N PHE A 207 -12.97 13.71 -9.13
CA PHE A 207 -11.73 14.49 -8.97
C PHE A 207 -10.50 13.57 -9.01
N CYS A 208 -10.48 12.50 -8.23
CA CYS A 208 -9.35 11.56 -8.24
C CYS A 208 -9.23 10.81 -9.58
N ALA A 209 -10.35 10.47 -10.24
CA ALA A 209 -10.31 9.87 -11.56
C ALA A 209 -9.68 10.83 -12.62
N ALA A 210 -9.98 12.12 -12.54
CA ALA A 210 -9.34 13.14 -13.39
C ALA A 210 -7.83 13.26 -13.10
N LEU A 211 -7.42 13.18 -11.84
CA LEU A 211 -5.99 13.17 -11.48
C LEU A 211 -5.26 11.93 -12.01
N LEU A 212 -5.91 10.77 -12.06
CA LEU A 212 -5.34 9.57 -12.69
C LEU A 212 -5.11 9.75 -14.20
N VAL A 213 -5.98 10.49 -14.90
CA VAL A 213 -5.74 10.85 -16.31
C VAL A 213 -4.48 11.72 -16.42
N ILE A 214 -4.29 12.68 -15.53
CA ILE A 214 -3.05 13.47 -15.47
C ILE A 214 -1.84 12.55 -15.18
N GLY A 215 -1.98 11.59 -14.28
CA GLY A 215 -0.94 10.59 -14.01
C GLY A 215 -0.57 9.76 -15.23
N LEU A 216 -1.56 9.33 -16.02
CA LEU A 216 -1.33 8.65 -17.31
C LEU A 216 -0.58 9.55 -18.28
N LEU A 217 -0.98 10.81 -18.42
CA LEU A 217 -0.30 11.77 -19.30
C LEU A 217 1.16 12.00 -18.85
N ASN A 218 1.41 12.15 -17.56
CA ASN A 218 2.75 12.26 -17.00
C ASN A 218 3.60 11.01 -17.30
N TYR A 219 2.99 9.83 -17.20
CA TYR A 219 3.69 8.58 -17.55
C TYR A 219 4.00 8.49 -19.05
N LEU A 220 3.12 8.95 -19.93
CA LEU A 220 3.41 9.02 -21.38
C LEU A 220 4.55 9.98 -21.67
N VAL A 221 4.63 11.11 -20.96
CA VAL A 221 5.79 12.03 -21.05
C VAL A 221 7.06 11.31 -20.57
N PHE A 222 7.01 10.59 -19.46
CA PHE A 222 8.13 9.76 -19.00
C PHE A 222 8.58 8.77 -20.07
N CYS A 223 7.67 8.10 -20.79
CA CYS A 223 8.01 7.16 -21.86
C CYS A 223 8.83 7.82 -22.98
N VAL A 224 8.59 9.10 -23.28
CA VAL A 224 9.40 9.85 -24.25
C VAL A 224 10.84 10.05 -23.75
N PHE A 225 11.00 10.40 -22.47
CA PHE A 225 12.33 10.53 -21.87
C PHE A 225 13.05 9.17 -21.79
N ASP A 226 12.33 8.11 -21.43
CA ASP A 226 12.88 6.76 -21.32
C ASP A 226 13.33 6.20 -22.69
N THR A 227 12.60 6.52 -23.76
CA THR A 227 13.00 6.17 -25.13
C THR A 227 14.33 6.84 -25.51
N ARG A 228 14.51 8.11 -25.13
CA ARG A 228 15.77 8.82 -25.37
C ARG A 228 16.91 8.23 -24.57
N LEU A 229 16.66 7.86 -23.31
CA LEU A 229 17.64 7.18 -22.47
C LEU A 229 18.09 5.86 -23.09
N ASP A 230 17.18 5.02 -23.55
CA ASP A 230 17.53 3.73 -24.20
C ASP A 230 18.41 3.95 -25.44
N HIS A 231 18.12 4.98 -26.23
CA HIS A 231 18.91 5.32 -27.39
C HIS A 231 20.35 5.75 -26.99
N ASP A 232 20.49 6.50 -25.90
CA ASP A 232 21.81 6.92 -25.38
C ASP A 232 22.59 5.73 -24.81
N LEU A 233 21.92 4.85 -24.03
CA LEU A 233 22.51 3.63 -23.47
C LEU A 233 22.90 2.63 -24.56
N ALA A 234 22.08 2.44 -25.60
CA ALA A 234 22.40 1.54 -26.71
C ALA A 234 23.66 1.95 -27.44
N LYS A 235 23.89 3.27 -27.60
CA LYS A 235 25.14 3.79 -28.17
C LYS A 235 26.36 3.47 -27.32
N ASN A 236 26.21 3.47 -25.98
CA ASN A 236 27.27 3.19 -25.02
C ASN A 236 27.49 1.66 -24.85
N ARG A 237 26.42 0.83 -24.90
CA ARG A 237 26.48 -0.66 -24.78
C ARG A 237 27.16 -1.34 -25.94
N ALA A 238 27.18 -0.73 -27.12
CA ALA A 238 27.97 -1.27 -28.26
C ALA A 238 29.48 -1.43 -27.95
N ALA A 239 29.90 -1.14 -26.70
CA ALA A 239 31.27 -1.18 -26.20
C ALA A 239 31.55 -2.16 -25.02
N GLY A 240 30.58 -2.89 -24.46
CA GLY A 240 30.84 -3.79 -23.32
C GLY A 240 29.70 -4.75 -22.99
N ASN A 241 30.05 -5.97 -22.54
CA ASN A 241 29.11 -7.03 -22.09
C ASN A 241 28.60 -6.77 -20.68
N GLU A 242 27.27 -6.80 -20.49
CA GLU A 242 26.63 -6.83 -19.17
C GLU A 242 26.04 -8.22 -18.87
N PRO A 243 26.04 -8.66 -17.59
CA PRO A 243 25.38 -9.91 -17.18
C PRO A 243 23.85 -9.78 -17.27
N ALA A 244 23.20 -10.87 -17.66
CA ALA A 244 21.74 -10.94 -17.72
C ALA A 244 21.13 -11.00 -16.31
N GLU A 245 20.04 -10.26 -16.06
CA GLU A 245 19.23 -10.40 -14.85
C GLU A 245 18.65 -11.83 -14.77
N GLU A 246 18.67 -12.44 -13.59
CA GLU A 246 18.08 -13.77 -13.38
C GLU A 246 16.54 -13.65 -13.40
N GLU A 247 15.92 -14.35 -14.37
CA GLU A 247 14.46 -14.39 -14.52
C GLU A 247 13.79 -15.27 -13.46
N PHE A 248 12.56 -14.91 -13.05
CA PHE A 248 11.69 -15.74 -12.22
C PHE A 248 11.49 -17.13 -12.86
N LYS A 249 11.78 -18.21 -12.10
CA LYS A 249 11.58 -19.58 -12.54
C LYS A 249 10.50 -20.26 -11.69
N MET A 250 9.48 -20.82 -12.33
CA MET A 250 8.43 -21.58 -11.63
C MET A 250 8.97 -22.79 -10.85
N SER A 251 10.15 -23.32 -11.23
CA SER A 251 10.84 -24.38 -10.50
C SER A 251 11.25 -23.96 -9.07
N ASP A 252 11.51 -22.67 -8.86
CA ASP A 252 12.04 -22.15 -7.61
C ASP A 252 10.94 -22.05 -6.52
N VAL A 253 9.67 -21.93 -6.94
CA VAL A 253 8.49 -21.88 -6.07
C VAL A 253 8.43 -23.07 -5.10
N GLY A 254 8.72 -24.29 -5.62
CA GLY A 254 8.70 -25.49 -4.78
C GLY A 254 9.78 -25.50 -3.70
N ILE A 255 10.94 -24.89 -3.96
CA ILE A 255 12.05 -24.79 -3.01
C ILE A 255 11.71 -23.78 -1.93
N ILE A 256 11.18 -22.61 -2.32
CA ILE A 256 10.79 -21.52 -1.43
C ILE A 256 9.70 -21.99 -0.46
N PHE A 257 8.67 -22.68 -0.95
CA PHE A 257 7.56 -23.16 -0.12
C PHE A 257 7.96 -24.27 0.88
N ARG A 258 9.09 -24.94 0.70
CA ARG A 258 9.64 -25.87 1.70
C ARG A 258 10.34 -25.16 2.86
N SER A 259 10.67 -23.88 2.73
CA SER A 259 11.33 -23.12 3.78
C SER A 259 10.33 -22.71 4.87
N ARG A 260 10.55 -23.17 6.10
CA ARG A 260 9.75 -22.75 7.27
C ARG A 260 9.88 -21.25 7.54
N LEU A 261 11.06 -20.69 7.33
CA LEU A 261 11.32 -19.27 7.55
C LEU A 261 10.57 -18.39 6.55
N PHE A 262 10.48 -18.82 5.30
CA PHE A 262 9.67 -18.15 4.29
C PHE A 262 8.22 -17.99 4.78
N TRP A 263 7.60 -19.08 5.27
CA TRP A 263 6.22 -19.02 5.76
C TRP A 263 6.05 -18.13 6.98
N ILE A 264 7.03 -18.11 7.92
CA ILE A 264 6.97 -17.23 9.09
C ILE A 264 6.98 -15.76 8.64
N VAL A 265 7.88 -15.38 7.74
CA VAL A 265 7.97 -14.00 7.23
C VAL A 265 6.76 -13.64 6.38
N ALA A 266 6.29 -14.54 5.51
CA ALA A 266 5.09 -14.32 4.70
C ALA A 266 3.84 -14.15 5.58
N LEU A 267 3.66 -14.98 6.61
CA LEU A 267 2.54 -14.87 7.55
C LEU A 267 2.64 -13.59 8.40
N LEU A 268 3.85 -13.23 8.88
CA LEU A 268 4.05 -11.93 9.53
C LEU A 268 3.64 -10.77 8.63
N CYS A 269 4.03 -10.82 7.35
CA CYS A 269 3.63 -9.82 6.37
C CYS A 269 2.10 -9.72 6.29
N VAL A 270 1.40 -10.85 6.10
CA VAL A 270 -0.07 -10.88 6.05
C VAL A 270 -0.67 -10.28 7.32
N LEU A 271 -0.23 -10.73 8.50
CA LEU A 271 -0.82 -10.31 9.78
C LEU A 271 -0.66 -8.80 10.02
N TYR A 272 0.53 -8.25 9.78
CA TYR A 272 0.77 -6.83 9.96
C TYR A 272 0.02 -5.98 8.92
N TYR A 273 0.13 -6.32 7.64
CA TYR A 273 -0.48 -5.52 6.58
C TYR A 273 -2.01 -5.61 6.63
N SER A 274 -2.57 -6.78 6.99
CA SER A 274 -4.02 -6.95 7.15
C SER A 274 -4.58 -6.26 8.40
N ALA A 275 -3.78 -5.99 9.42
CA ALA A 275 -4.22 -5.21 10.57
C ALA A 275 -4.17 -3.69 10.32
N ILE A 276 -3.46 -3.25 9.30
CA ILE A 276 -3.24 -1.82 9.03
C ILE A 276 -4.06 -1.32 7.83
N PHE A 277 -3.90 -1.93 6.64
CA PHE A 277 -4.55 -1.41 5.43
C PHE A 277 -6.08 -1.59 5.43
N PRO A 278 -6.64 -2.74 5.84
CA PRO A 278 -8.08 -2.84 6.07
C PRO A 278 -8.58 -1.88 7.15
N PHE A 279 -7.85 -1.69 8.25
CA PHE A 279 -8.19 -0.68 9.26
C PHE A 279 -8.28 0.72 8.65
N GLN A 280 -7.33 1.11 7.77
CA GLN A 280 -7.32 2.41 7.10
C GLN A 280 -8.63 2.68 6.34
N ARG A 281 -9.26 1.64 5.77
CA ARG A 281 -10.55 1.75 5.06
C ARG A 281 -11.71 2.15 5.97
N TYR A 282 -11.67 1.75 7.23
CA TYR A 282 -12.75 1.94 8.21
C TYR A 282 -12.42 3.00 9.26
N ALA A 283 -11.17 3.45 9.36
CA ALA A 283 -10.69 4.26 10.47
C ALA A 283 -11.45 5.59 10.62
N ALA A 284 -11.70 6.30 9.52
CA ALA A 284 -12.42 7.57 9.59
C ALA A 284 -13.88 7.37 10.05
N ASN A 285 -14.57 6.32 9.55
CA ASN A 285 -15.92 6.01 9.99
C ASN A 285 -15.95 5.51 11.45
N MET A 286 -14.99 4.70 11.86
CA MET A 286 -14.82 4.30 13.27
C MET A 286 -14.69 5.53 14.19
N LEU A 287 -13.88 6.52 13.81
CA LEU A 287 -13.72 7.74 14.58
C LEU A 287 -15.01 8.58 14.60
N GLN A 288 -15.73 8.68 13.47
CA GLN A 288 -17.04 9.34 13.40
C GLN A 288 -18.03 8.71 14.39
N CYS A 289 -18.21 7.40 14.32
CA CYS A 289 -19.15 6.66 15.17
C CYS A 289 -18.76 6.73 16.65
N THR A 290 -17.47 6.56 16.98
CA THR A 290 -17.03 6.47 18.39
C THR A 290 -16.97 7.82 19.08
N LEU A 291 -16.64 8.89 18.34
CA LEU A 291 -16.51 10.25 18.90
C LEU A 291 -17.70 11.15 18.57
N HIS A 292 -18.65 10.68 17.76
CA HIS A 292 -19.79 11.47 17.23
C HIS A 292 -19.35 12.79 16.58
N ILE A 293 -18.31 12.72 15.73
CA ILE A 293 -17.74 13.84 14.98
C ILE A 293 -18.02 13.71 13.49
N ASP A 294 -17.94 14.83 12.78
CA ASP A 294 -18.11 14.84 11.32
C ASP A 294 -16.96 14.14 10.57
N ALA A 295 -17.22 13.77 9.32
CA ALA A 295 -16.26 13.07 8.47
C ALA A 295 -14.97 13.85 8.23
N THR A 296 -15.05 15.18 8.18
CA THR A 296 -13.88 16.05 7.98
C THR A 296 -12.95 15.99 9.18
N THR A 297 -13.50 16.16 10.39
CA THR A 297 -12.74 16.11 11.64
C THR A 297 -12.13 14.72 11.86
N ALA A 298 -12.88 13.65 11.64
CA ALA A 298 -12.39 12.28 11.74
C ALA A 298 -11.22 12.01 10.77
N SER A 299 -11.35 12.47 9.54
CA SER A 299 -10.33 12.34 8.51
C SER A 299 -9.09 13.18 8.80
N ASP A 300 -9.27 14.38 9.35
CA ASP A 300 -8.17 15.26 9.79
C ASP A 300 -7.35 14.66 10.95
N ILE A 301 -7.98 13.83 11.79
CA ILE A 301 -7.27 13.03 12.79
C ILE A 301 -6.50 11.90 12.10
N PHE A 302 -7.18 11.12 11.24
CA PHE A 302 -6.58 9.91 10.66
C PHE A 302 -5.45 10.19 9.67
N ARG A 303 -5.48 11.30 8.92
CA ARG A 303 -4.46 11.64 7.91
C ARG A 303 -3.02 11.64 8.46
N TRP A 304 -2.82 11.81 9.76
CA TRP A 304 -1.50 11.80 10.39
C TRP A 304 -0.87 10.41 10.47
N PHE A 305 -1.66 9.34 10.34
CA PHE A 305 -1.16 7.98 10.26
C PHE A 305 -0.14 7.78 9.11
N PRO A 306 -0.46 8.03 7.84
CA PRO A 306 0.49 7.88 6.75
C PRO A 306 1.67 8.87 6.83
N MET A 307 1.48 10.04 7.42
CA MET A 307 2.55 11.03 7.63
C MET A 307 3.59 10.51 8.63
N GLY A 308 3.16 9.90 9.73
CA GLY A 308 4.06 9.28 10.70
C GLY A 308 4.91 8.20 10.04
N ALA A 309 4.31 7.32 9.24
CA ALA A 309 5.03 6.28 8.51
C ALA A 309 6.04 6.85 7.51
N MET A 310 5.67 7.89 6.76
CA MET A 310 6.54 8.53 5.78
C MET A 310 7.82 9.09 6.42
N VAL A 311 7.68 9.76 7.57
CA VAL A 311 8.82 10.42 8.24
C VAL A 311 9.69 9.43 8.98
N LEU A 312 9.09 8.48 9.71
CA LEU A 312 9.84 7.60 10.62
C LEU A 312 10.53 6.43 9.92
N THR A 313 9.97 5.91 8.81
CA THR A 313 10.54 4.72 8.15
C THR A 313 12.00 4.91 7.73
N PRO A 314 12.44 6.03 7.15
CA PRO A 314 13.86 6.25 6.81
C PRO A 314 14.78 6.25 8.05
N PHE A 315 14.35 6.87 9.17
CA PHE A 315 15.13 6.89 10.40
C PHE A 315 15.28 5.49 11.01
N LEU A 316 14.20 4.71 10.98
CA LEU A 316 14.20 3.33 11.47
C LEU A 316 15.03 2.41 10.56
N GLY A 317 14.98 2.62 9.25
CA GLY A 317 15.88 1.94 8.31
C GLY A 317 17.35 2.21 8.63
N TYR A 318 17.73 3.48 8.80
CA TYR A 318 19.09 3.86 9.20
C TYR A 318 19.51 3.22 10.54
N PHE A 319 18.60 3.21 11.52
CA PHE A 319 18.87 2.55 12.81
C PHE A 319 19.13 1.04 12.63
N LEU A 320 18.30 0.35 11.84
CA LEU A 320 18.46 -1.08 11.57
C LEU A 320 19.74 -1.39 10.79
N ASP A 321 20.13 -0.50 9.90
CA ASP A 321 21.37 -0.66 9.13
C ASP A 321 22.61 -0.63 10.04
N ARG A 322 22.60 0.20 11.08
CA ARG A 322 23.73 0.40 11.99
C ARG A 322 23.67 -0.45 13.25
N VAL A 323 22.50 -0.57 13.86
CA VAL A 323 22.32 -1.21 15.18
C VAL A 323 21.74 -2.62 15.06
N GLY A 324 20.96 -2.86 14.01
CA GLY A 324 20.21 -4.10 13.84
C GLY A 324 18.94 -4.14 14.68
N LYS A 325 18.69 -5.28 15.37
CA LYS A 325 17.50 -5.52 16.22
C LYS A 325 16.19 -5.70 15.42
N GLY A 326 16.27 -6.23 14.20
CA GLY A 326 15.11 -6.39 13.32
C GLY A 326 13.97 -7.20 13.93
N ALA A 327 14.24 -8.38 14.47
CA ALA A 327 13.21 -9.19 15.12
C ALA A 327 12.63 -8.50 16.37
N THR A 328 13.45 -7.77 17.14
CA THR A 328 12.98 -6.97 18.28
C THR A 328 12.05 -5.85 17.82
N MET A 329 12.34 -5.17 16.71
CA MET A 329 11.47 -4.11 16.16
C MET A 329 10.12 -4.66 15.69
N LEU A 330 10.07 -5.85 15.09
CA LEU A 330 8.82 -6.52 14.79
C LEU A 330 7.98 -6.76 16.05
N ILE A 331 8.60 -7.23 17.14
CA ILE A 331 7.90 -7.42 18.42
C ILE A 331 7.34 -6.10 18.97
N VAL A 332 8.15 -5.04 18.96
CA VAL A 332 7.70 -3.70 19.42
C VAL A 332 6.55 -3.19 18.55
N GLY A 333 6.67 -3.32 17.23
CA GLY A 333 5.61 -2.96 16.29
C GLY A 333 4.29 -3.69 16.58
N ALA A 334 4.35 -5.02 16.84
CA ALA A 334 3.16 -5.80 17.20
C ALA A 334 2.52 -5.34 18.52
N ILE A 335 3.32 -5.09 19.55
CA ILE A 335 2.82 -4.61 20.85
C ILE A 335 2.12 -3.26 20.70
N LEU A 336 2.75 -2.31 20.00
CA LEU A 336 2.15 -0.99 19.75
C LEU A 336 0.84 -1.11 18.98
N MET A 337 0.79 -1.97 17.96
CA MET A 337 -0.41 -2.24 17.17
C MET A 337 -1.54 -2.81 18.03
N ILE A 338 -1.25 -3.79 18.90
CA ILE A 338 -2.22 -4.35 19.85
C ILE A 338 -2.75 -3.25 20.77
N VAL A 339 -1.88 -2.46 21.37
CA VAL A 339 -2.27 -1.37 22.28
C VAL A 339 -3.18 -0.37 21.57
N CYS A 340 -2.85 0.04 20.33
CA CYS A 340 -3.68 0.96 19.57
C CYS A 340 -5.07 0.38 19.28
N HIS A 341 -5.16 -0.84 18.76
CA HIS A 341 -6.44 -1.44 18.43
C HIS A 341 -7.28 -1.76 19.68
N LEU A 342 -6.67 -2.14 20.80
CA LEU A 342 -7.37 -2.26 22.07
C LEU A 342 -7.84 -0.91 22.60
N THR A 343 -7.07 0.16 22.39
CA THR A 343 -7.50 1.53 22.72
C THR A 343 -8.75 1.91 21.93
N PHE A 344 -8.78 1.66 20.63
CA PHE A 344 -9.95 1.91 19.79
C PHE A 344 -11.14 1.01 20.15
N ALA A 345 -10.90 -0.25 20.53
CA ALA A 345 -11.96 -1.19 20.86
C ALA A 345 -12.61 -0.94 22.24
N LEU A 346 -11.81 -0.62 23.25
CA LEU A 346 -12.25 -0.69 24.65
C LEU A 346 -12.15 0.66 25.37
N VAL A 347 -11.09 1.44 25.12
CA VAL A 347 -10.84 2.67 25.90
C VAL A 347 -11.58 3.84 25.29
N LEU A 348 -11.46 4.04 23.99
CA LEU A 348 -12.06 5.18 23.29
C LEU A 348 -13.59 5.22 23.37
N PRO A 349 -14.34 4.09 23.29
CA PRO A 349 -15.79 4.11 23.51
C PRO A 349 -16.21 4.46 24.95
N LEU A 350 -15.39 4.12 25.94
CA LEU A 350 -15.67 4.41 27.35
C LEU A 350 -15.27 5.81 27.76
N ALA A 351 -14.25 6.39 27.13
CA ALA A 351 -13.72 7.72 27.41
C ALA A 351 -13.45 8.44 26.07
N PRO A 352 -14.50 8.90 25.36
CA PRO A 352 -14.36 9.55 24.06
C PRO A 352 -13.48 10.80 24.16
N SER A 353 -12.35 10.81 23.43
CA SER A 353 -11.40 11.93 23.43
C SER A 353 -10.67 12.02 22.10
N MET A 354 -10.74 13.19 21.46
CA MET A 354 -10.00 13.44 20.22
C MET A 354 -8.48 13.35 20.45
N ALA A 355 -7.99 13.80 21.60
CA ALA A 355 -6.56 13.73 21.93
C ALA A 355 -6.10 12.27 22.08
N LEU A 356 -6.91 11.42 22.70
CA LEU A 356 -6.62 9.98 22.81
C LEU A 356 -6.64 9.31 21.43
N ALA A 357 -7.65 9.59 20.61
CA ALA A 357 -7.75 9.07 19.25
C ALA A 357 -6.55 9.50 18.40
N PHE A 358 -6.20 10.79 18.41
CA PHE A 358 -5.04 11.31 17.71
C PHE A 358 -3.75 10.65 18.16
N SER A 359 -3.54 10.52 19.48
CA SER A 359 -2.35 9.86 20.03
C SER A 359 -2.25 8.39 19.59
N ALA A 360 -3.35 7.65 19.63
CA ALA A 360 -3.41 6.26 19.19
C ALA A 360 -3.13 6.12 17.67
N ILE A 361 -3.64 7.03 16.84
CA ILE A 361 -3.36 7.06 15.39
C ILE A 361 -1.87 7.32 15.13
N VAL A 362 -1.26 8.28 15.83
CA VAL A 362 0.18 8.57 15.69
C VAL A 362 1.03 7.37 16.13
N VAL A 363 0.70 6.75 17.26
CA VAL A 363 1.39 5.55 17.76
C VAL A 363 1.22 4.37 16.79
N LEU A 364 0.04 4.24 16.16
CA LEU A 364 -0.17 3.23 15.12
C LEU A 364 0.71 3.50 13.89
N GLY A 365 0.90 4.76 13.51
CA GLY A 365 1.83 5.16 12.45
C GLY A 365 3.29 4.79 12.78
N VAL A 366 3.71 4.99 14.03
CA VAL A 366 5.02 4.51 14.53
C VAL A 366 5.12 2.99 14.43
N SER A 367 4.11 2.26 14.93
CA SER A 367 4.04 0.80 14.82
C SER A 367 4.20 0.33 13.38
N PHE A 368 3.47 0.93 12.45
CA PHE A 368 3.55 0.58 11.04
C PHE A 368 4.92 0.89 10.43
N SER A 369 5.59 1.95 10.86
CA SER A 369 6.94 2.29 10.36
C SER A 369 7.98 1.25 10.72
N LEU A 370 7.87 0.63 11.90
CA LEU A 370 8.79 -0.41 12.38
C LEU A 370 8.72 -1.68 11.50
N VAL A 371 7.53 -2.01 11.00
CA VAL A 371 7.30 -3.26 10.29
C VAL A 371 8.01 -3.34 8.94
N PRO A 372 7.77 -2.46 7.95
CA PRO A 372 8.46 -2.57 6.67
C PRO A 372 9.97 -2.34 6.79
N ALA A 373 10.41 -1.49 7.74
CA ALA A 373 11.82 -1.28 8.00
C ALA A 373 12.54 -2.55 8.47
N ALA A 374 11.88 -3.43 9.24
CA ALA A 374 12.45 -4.66 9.77
C ALA A 374 12.14 -5.90 8.92
N LEU A 375 10.92 -6.00 8.37
CA LEU A 375 10.43 -7.20 7.66
C LEU A 375 11.16 -7.40 6.33
N TRP A 376 11.20 -6.38 5.49
CA TRP A 376 11.77 -6.50 4.14
C TRP A 376 13.28 -6.79 4.13
N PRO A 377 14.12 -6.14 4.96
CA PRO A 377 15.54 -6.50 5.07
C PRO A 377 15.79 -7.86 5.72
N SER A 378 14.81 -8.48 6.37
CA SER A 378 14.97 -9.82 6.93
C SER A 378 14.90 -10.93 5.86
N VAL A 379 14.23 -10.69 4.71
CA VAL A 379 14.10 -11.68 3.63
C VAL A 379 15.48 -12.11 3.07
N PRO A 380 16.40 -11.20 2.70
CA PRO A 380 17.72 -11.60 2.22
C PRO A 380 18.58 -12.32 3.26
N LYS A 381 18.29 -12.17 4.55
CA LYS A 381 19.03 -12.86 5.63
C LYS A 381 18.60 -14.33 5.78
N ILE A 382 17.40 -14.69 5.31
CA ILE A 382 16.81 -16.01 5.49
C ILE A 382 16.68 -16.80 4.17
N MET A 383 16.85 -16.14 3.03
CA MET A 383 16.72 -16.74 1.70
C MET A 383 18.03 -16.57 0.93
N ASP A 384 18.37 -17.58 0.14
CA ASP A 384 19.49 -17.50 -0.78
C ASP A 384 19.25 -16.40 -1.83
N ALA A 385 20.31 -15.63 -2.15
CA ALA A 385 20.27 -14.54 -3.11
C ALA A 385 19.63 -14.94 -4.46
N ARG A 386 19.87 -16.18 -4.87
CA ARG A 386 19.30 -16.78 -6.09
C ARG A 386 17.78 -16.78 -6.13
N TYR A 387 17.10 -16.87 -4.99
CA TYR A 387 15.63 -17.01 -4.90
C TYR A 387 14.94 -15.73 -4.41
N LEU A 388 15.66 -14.64 -4.17
CA LEU A 388 15.14 -13.43 -3.55
C LEU A 388 13.98 -12.82 -4.33
N GLY A 389 14.10 -12.66 -5.63
CA GLY A 389 13.04 -12.09 -6.47
C GLY A 389 11.76 -12.90 -6.41
N SER A 390 11.88 -14.23 -6.51
CA SER A 390 10.74 -15.15 -6.38
C SER A 390 10.14 -15.12 -4.98
N ALA A 391 10.97 -15.04 -3.93
CA ALA A 391 10.49 -14.99 -2.54
C ALA A 391 9.71 -13.70 -2.27
N TYR A 392 10.19 -12.54 -2.72
CA TYR A 392 9.45 -11.28 -2.59
C TYR A 392 8.11 -11.33 -3.33
N SER A 393 8.10 -11.81 -4.57
CA SER A 393 6.87 -11.93 -5.36
C SER A 393 5.83 -12.83 -4.69
N LEU A 394 6.25 -13.96 -4.10
CA LEU A 394 5.37 -14.85 -3.37
C LEU A 394 4.88 -14.25 -2.04
N ILE A 395 5.72 -13.50 -1.32
CA ILE A 395 5.30 -12.79 -0.10
C ILE A 395 4.23 -11.75 -0.46
N PHE A 396 4.44 -10.95 -1.53
CA PHE A 396 3.44 -9.99 -2.00
C PHE A 396 2.13 -10.67 -2.43
N TRP A 397 2.22 -11.79 -3.12
CA TRP A 397 1.03 -12.55 -3.51
C TRP A 397 0.23 -13.02 -2.28
N ILE A 398 0.92 -13.61 -1.29
CA ILE A 398 0.29 -14.08 -0.03
C ILE A 398 -0.28 -12.86 0.75
N GLN A 399 0.42 -11.74 0.78
CA GLN A 399 -0.05 -10.49 1.37
C GLN A 399 -1.39 -10.03 0.77
N ASN A 400 -1.51 -10.07 -0.57
CA ASN A 400 -2.74 -9.67 -1.28
C ASN A 400 -3.95 -10.53 -0.87
N ILE A 401 -3.75 -11.80 -0.50
CA ILE A 401 -4.82 -12.64 0.05
C ILE A 401 -5.40 -12.00 1.33
N GLY A 402 -4.54 -11.58 2.25
CA GLY A 402 -4.96 -10.89 3.45
C GLY A 402 -5.67 -9.56 3.15
N LEU A 403 -5.09 -8.75 2.27
CA LEU A 403 -5.66 -7.46 1.89
C LEU A 403 -7.01 -7.57 1.18
N ALA A 404 -7.28 -8.67 0.47
CA ALA A 404 -8.58 -8.95 -0.12
C ALA A 404 -9.61 -9.42 0.92
N LEU A 405 -9.22 -10.35 1.81
CA LEU A 405 -10.16 -11.01 2.71
C LEU A 405 -10.54 -10.17 3.94
N PHE A 406 -9.58 -9.43 4.52
CA PHE A 406 -9.85 -8.73 5.79
C PHE A 406 -10.83 -7.55 5.66
N PRO A 407 -10.85 -6.71 4.62
CA PRO A 407 -11.93 -5.72 4.47
C PRO A 407 -13.32 -6.36 4.41
N ILE A 408 -13.44 -7.49 3.71
CA ILE A 408 -14.67 -8.27 3.62
C ILE A 408 -15.07 -8.80 5.01
N LEU A 409 -14.14 -9.38 5.74
CA LEU A 409 -14.39 -9.91 7.08
C LEU A 409 -14.82 -8.80 8.04
N ILE A 410 -14.13 -7.66 8.04
CA ILE A 410 -14.46 -6.51 8.89
C ILE A 410 -15.85 -5.96 8.57
N GLY A 411 -16.20 -5.80 7.29
CA GLY A 411 -17.53 -5.36 6.87
C GLY A 411 -18.63 -6.30 7.35
N ASN A 412 -18.44 -7.61 7.16
CA ASN A 412 -19.39 -8.62 7.64
C ASN A 412 -19.51 -8.63 9.18
N VAL A 413 -18.42 -8.51 9.91
CA VAL A 413 -18.43 -8.41 11.38
C VAL A 413 -19.20 -7.15 11.80
N LEU A 414 -18.93 -6.00 11.16
CA LEU A 414 -19.60 -4.76 11.48
C LEU A 414 -21.11 -4.86 11.25
N THR A 415 -21.56 -5.39 10.10
CA THR A 415 -22.97 -5.66 9.83
C THR A 415 -23.57 -6.63 10.84
N ALA A 416 -22.89 -7.74 11.16
CA ALA A 416 -23.40 -8.76 12.06
C ALA A 416 -23.56 -8.28 13.50
N THR A 417 -22.69 -7.40 13.96
CA THR A 417 -22.67 -6.90 15.35
C THR A 417 -23.54 -5.66 15.56
N ASN A 418 -23.99 -5.00 14.48
CA ASN A 418 -24.83 -3.80 14.51
C ASN A 418 -26.23 -4.04 13.93
N LYS A 419 -26.76 -5.27 14.02
CA LYS A 419 -28.11 -5.59 13.55
C LYS A 419 -29.16 -4.72 14.26
N GLY A 420 -29.98 -4.03 13.46
CA GLY A 420 -31.05 -3.16 13.98
C GLY A 420 -30.63 -1.71 14.24
N VAL A 421 -29.35 -1.38 14.08
CA VAL A 421 -28.91 0.01 14.07
C VAL A 421 -29.29 0.64 12.72
N THR A 422 -30.02 1.74 12.75
CA THR A 422 -30.56 2.41 11.56
C THR A 422 -29.72 3.60 11.12
N ASP A 423 -29.00 4.23 12.04
CA ASP A 423 -28.11 5.35 11.75
C ASP A 423 -26.67 4.80 11.63
N PRO A 424 -26.03 4.94 10.46
CA PRO A 424 -24.63 4.54 10.29
C PRO A 424 -23.64 5.23 11.26
N MET A 425 -24.03 6.34 11.87
CA MET A 425 -23.22 7.05 12.87
C MET A 425 -23.23 6.38 14.25
N ASP A 426 -24.15 5.46 14.50
CA ASP A 426 -24.29 4.75 15.78
C ASP A 426 -23.63 3.35 15.77
N TYR A 427 -22.88 3.02 14.72
CA TYR A 427 -22.22 1.72 14.65
C TYR A 427 -21.18 1.52 15.74
N ASN A 428 -21.24 0.36 16.40
CA ASN A 428 -20.25 -0.07 17.38
C ASN A 428 -19.10 -0.82 16.70
N TYR A 429 -17.92 -0.24 16.77
CA TYR A 429 -16.70 -0.77 16.16
C TYR A 429 -15.89 -1.69 17.09
N THR A 430 -16.36 -2.00 18.29
CA THR A 430 -15.62 -2.82 19.27
C THR A 430 -15.14 -4.14 18.68
N TRP A 431 -16.03 -4.92 18.06
CA TRP A 431 -15.66 -6.23 17.50
C TRP A 431 -14.72 -6.15 16.31
N PRO A 432 -14.93 -5.27 15.30
CA PRO A 432 -13.93 -5.01 14.27
C PRO A 432 -12.55 -4.67 14.82
N MET A 433 -12.45 -3.78 15.82
CA MET A 433 -11.17 -3.38 16.40
C MET A 433 -10.53 -4.50 17.21
N LEU A 434 -11.30 -5.32 17.93
CA LEU A 434 -10.79 -6.53 18.60
C LEU A 434 -10.23 -7.54 17.60
N LEU A 435 -10.84 -7.67 16.42
CA LEU A 435 -10.31 -8.55 15.38
C LEU A 435 -8.95 -8.07 14.89
N PHE A 436 -8.76 -6.77 14.68
CA PHE A 436 -7.43 -6.22 14.37
C PHE A 436 -6.43 -6.43 15.52
N ALA A 437 -6.86 -6.29 16.78
CA ALA A 437 -6.02 -6.59 17.92
C ALA A 437 -5.60 -8.07 17.95
N CYS A 438 -6.50 -9.00 17.60
CA CYS A 438 -6.18 -10.43 17.47
C CYS A 438 -5.11 -10.68 16.40
N LEU A 439 -5.16 -10.00 15.26
CA LEU A 439 -4.10 -10.08 14.24
C LEU A 439 -2.76 -9.61 14.82
N GLY A 440 -2.77 -8.54 15.61
CA GLY A 440 -1.60 -8.06 16.34
C GLY A 440 -1.03 -9.09 17.31
N VAL A 441 -1.89 -9.79 18.06
CA VAL A 441 -1.46 -10.88 18.97
C VAL A 441 -0.83 -12.03 18.19
N LEU A 442 -1.43 -12.46 17.09
CA LEU A 442 -0.86 -13.49 16.23
C LEU A 442 0.48 -13.05 15.63
N ALA A 443 0.60 -11.79 15.19
CA ALA A 443 1.85 -11.22 14.72
C ALA A 443 2.92 -11.19 15.81
N LEU A 444 2.56 -10.83 17.04
CA LEU A 444 3.46 -10.87 18.20
C LEU A 444 3.99 -12.27 18.46
N LEU A 445 3.11 -13.29 18.50
CA LEU A 445 3.50 -14.67 18.70
C LEU A 445 4.45 -15.17 17.60
N MET A 446 4.17 -14.82 16.34
CA MET A 446 5.04 -15.17 15.21
C MET A 446 6.37 -14.43 15.26
N ALA A 447 6.40 -13.15 15.65
CA ALA A 447 7.64 -12.38 15.80
C ALA A 447 8.52 -12.91 16.94
N LEU A 448 7.91 -13.28 18.07
CA LEU A 448 8.59 -13.95 19.17
C LEU A 448 9.18 -15.30 18.73
N TYR A 449 8.40 -16.09 17.97
CA TYR A 449 8.87 -17.35 17.44
C TYR A 449 10.05 -17.17 16.47
N LEU A 450 9.97 -16.17 15.59
CA LEU A 450 11.05 -15.79 14.68
C LEU A 450 12.32 -15.43 15.45
N LYS A 451 12.20 -14.61 16.51
CA LYS A 451 13.33 -14.22 17.36
C LYS A 451 13.96 -15.42 18.09
N VAL A 452 13.16 -16.36 18.59
CA VAL A 452 13.67 -17.60 19.20
C VAL A 452 14.39 -18.48 18.18
N LEU A 453 13.89 -18.55 16.95
CA LEU A 453 14.57 -19.27 15.86
C LEU A 453 15.90 -18.63 15.48
N ASP A 454 15.92 -17.30 15.41
CA ASP A 454 17.14 -16.55 15.10
C ASP A 454 18.21 -16.78 16.18
N SER A 455 17.84 -16.73 17.46
CA SER A 455 18.77 -16.99 18.56
C SER A 455 19.34 -18.41 18.58
N LYS A 456 18.59 -19.41 18.07
CA LYS A 456 19.03 -20.81 18.00
C LYS A 456 19.86 -21.13 16.76
N LYS A 457 19.58 -20.47 15.64
CA LYS A 457 20.15 -20.81 14.34
C LYS A 457 21.03 -19.73 13.75
N HIS A 458 21.14 -18.57 14.41
CA HIS A 458 22.02 -17.46 14.05
C HIS A 458 21.83 -16.95 12.59
N TYR A 459 20.58 -16.70 12.18
CA TYR A 459 20.28 -16.13 10.85
C TYR A 459 20.73 -14.67 10.70
N GLY A 460 21.01 -13.99 11.83
CA GLY A 460 21.49 -12.62 11.86
C GLY A 460 20.37 -11.57 11.76
N LEU A 461 19.13 -11.92 12.13
CA LEU A 461 18.01 -10.98 12.11
C LEU A 461 18.15 -9.86 13.14
N GLU A 462 18.85 -10.12 14.26
CA GLU A 462 19.18 -9.13 15.29
C GLU A 462 20.47 -8.35 14.96
N GLY A 463 21.27 -8.80 14.01
CA GLY A 463 22.46 -8.10 13.56
C GLY A 463 22.18 -6.91 12.63
N PRO A 464 23.11 -5.92 12.55
CA PRO A 464 23.00 -4.81 11.62
C PRO A 464 22.94 -5.32 10.17
N ASN A 465 22.29 -4.54 9.28
CA ASN A 465 22.25 -4.87 7.86
C ASN A 465 23.58 -4.56 7.17
N ILE A 466 24.27 -3.50 7.60
CA ILE A 466 25.60 -3.12 7.15
C ILE A 466 26.61 -3.67 8.15
N LYS A 467 27.51 -4.56 7.70
CA LYS A 467 28.60 -5.03 8.56
C LYS A 467 29.59 -3.88 8.76
N PRO A 468 30.06 -3.64 10.01
CA PRO A 468 31.12 -2.66 10.25
C PRO A 468 32.35 -3.00 9.39
N THR A 469 33.02 -1.98 8.90
CA THR A 469 34.31 -2.16 8.24
C THR A 469 35.34 -2.56 9.29
N ALA A 470 36.40 -3.29 8.89
CA ALA A 470 37.48 -3.70 9.82
C ALA A 470 38.10 -2.50 10.61
N ALA A 471 38.12 -1.32 10.01
CA ALA A 471 38.54 -0.09 10.67
C ALA A 471 37.58 0.42 11.75
N GLU A 472 36.27 0.16 11.62
CA GLU A 472 35.26 0.53 12.62
C GLU A 472 35.25 -0.50 13.78
N GLU A 473 35.48 -1.79 13.50
CA GLU A 473 35.66 -2.81 14.53
C GLU A 473 36.86 -2.54 15.43
N ASP A 474 37.99 -2.14 14.84
CA ASP A 474 39.21 -1.76 15.59
C ASP A 474 38.99 -0.49 16.44
N ALA A 475 38.21 0.49 15.95
CA ALA A 475 37.91 1.71 16.69
C ALA A 475 36.93 1.44 17.86
N GLU A 476 35.99 0.53 17.73
CA GLU A 476 35.02 0.14 18.77
C GLU A 476 35.73 -0.67 19.88
N VAL A 477 36.67 -1.53 19.52
CA VAL A 477 37.51 -2.27 20.49
C VAL A 477 38.39 -1.29 21.28
N GLN A 478 38.93 -0.26 20.64
CA GLN A 478 39.77 0.76 21.33
C GLN A 478 38.96 1.71 22.22
N SER A 479 37.68 1.93 21.94
CA SER A 479 36.81 2.80 22.75
C SER A 479 36.24 2.11 24.02
N ASN A 480 36.31 0.79 24.08
CA ASN A 480 35.84 -0.03 25.24
C ASN A 480 36.97 -0.39 26.23
N PHE A 481 38.16 0.08 26.00
CA PHE A 481 39.32 0.05 26.91
C PHE A 481 39.65 1.45 27.42
#